data_0d2cdff855e3ff2e5ada9ad62b30e967
#
_entry.id   0d2cdff855e3ff2e5ada9ad62b30e967
#
_cell.length_a   1.000
_cell.length_b   1.000
_cell.length_c   1.000
_cell.angle_alpha   90.00
_cell.angle_beta   90.00
_cell.angle_gamma   90.00
#
_symmetry.space_group_name_H-M   'P 1'
#
loop_
_entity.id
_entity.type
_entity.pdbx_description
1 polymer ?
#
loop_
_entity_poly.entity_id
_entity_poly.type
_entity_poly.pdbx_seq_one_letter_code
_entity_poly.pdbx_strand_id
1 'polypeptide(L)'
;MPKTTVYLEIGAKRTFAGALDWPGWCRRGLDEASALEALVDSAPRYARDLRGTRLGFTRPRAASSLEVVERLKGDATTDFGAPAKSPSADREPVRPSDLRRFETILRASWRAFDRAVKQAEGRKLRKGPRGGGRSLDGIVDHVMGADAGYLNSLGWRRRWEEEADPGEELARTRNAILEGLAASAGGEIPRRGPRGGVRWLPRYFVRRVAWHALDHAWEIEDRSG
;
A
#
# COMPACT_ATOMS: atom_id res chain seq x y z
N MET A 1 -21.96 -7.27 14.47
CA MET A 1 -20.98 -6.21 14.19
C MET A 1 -21.01 -5.90 12.70
N PRO A 2 -20.80 -4.65 12.26
CA PRO A 2 -20.73 -4.36 10.82
C PRO A 2 -19.59 -5.17 10.19
N LYS A 3 -19.83 -5.70 8.99
CA LYS A 3 -18.81 -6.42 8.23
C LYS A 3 -17.81 -5.43 7.63
N THR A 4 -16.58 -5.87 7.47
CA THR A 4 -15.56 -5.10 6.74
C THR A 4 -15.74 -5.34 5.24
N THR A 5 -15.97 -4.27 4.48
CA THR A 5 -16.10 -4.33 3.03
C THR A 5 -14.74 -4.54 2.36
N VAL A 6 -14.69 -5.52 1.47
CA VAL A 6 -13.47 -5.87 0.73
C VAL A 6 -13.75 -6.05 -0.77
N TYR A 7 -12.73 -5.85 -1.58
CA TYR A 7 -12.73 -6.24 -2.98
C TYR A 7 -11.75 -7.39 -3.21
N LEU A 8 -11.99 -8.15 -4.26
CA LEU A 8 -11.08 -9.18 -4.74
C LEU A 8 -10.52 -8.75 -6.11
N GLU A 9 -9.23 -9.00 -6.30
CA GLU A 9 -8.55 -8.87 -7.58
C GLU A 9 -8.02 -10.24 -7.98
N ILE A 10 -8.64 -10.84 -9.01
CA ILE A 10 -8.47 -12.25 -9.37
C ILE A 10 -7.62 -12.34 -10.64
N GLY A 11 -6.36 -12.75 -10.48
CA GLY A 11 -5.46 -13.11 -11.57
C GLY A 11 -5.56 -14.59 -11.95
N ALA A 12 -4.70 -15.03 -12.84
CA ALA A 12 -4.62 -16.43 -13.26
C ALA A 12 -3.89 -17.32 -12.22
N LYS A 13 -2.99 -16.73 -11.42
CA LYS A 13 -2.14 -17.46 -10.46
C LYS A 13 -2.36 -17.01 -9.01
N ARG A 14 -2.92 -15.83 -8.81
CA ARG A 14 -3.06 -15.19 -7.49
C ARG A 14 -4.31 -14.36 -7.41
N THR A 15 -4.89 -14.35 -6.22
CA THR A 15 -6.00 -13.47 -5.87
C THR A 15 -5.56 -12.56 -4.72
N PHE A 16 -5.88 -11.27 -4.82
CA PHE A 16 -5.75 -10.33 -3.72
C PHE A 16 -7.11 -10.04 -3.10
N ALA A 17 -7.18 -9.99 -1.78
CA ALA A 17 -8.28 -9.42 -1.02
C ALA A 17 -7.80 -8.11 -0.40
N GLY A 18 -8.51 -7.01 -0.67
CA GLY A 18 -8.18 -5.68 -0.17
C GLY A 18 -9.36 -5.01 0.51
N ALA A 19 -9.13 -4.42 1.69
CA ALA A 19 -10.15 -3.71 2.43
C ALA A 19 -10.40 -2.31 1.85
N LEU A 20 -11.67 -1.95 1.63
CA LEU A 20 -12.02 -0.66 1.02
C LEU A 20 -11.72 0.52 1.94
N ASP A 21 -12.08 0.43 3.21
CA ASP A 21 -11.92 1.53 4.17
C ASP A 21 -10.55 1.55 4.86
N TRP A 22 -9.70 0.56 4.58
CA TRP A 22 -8.41 0.38 5.23
C TRP A 22 -7.28 0.25 4.21
N PRO A 23 -6.91 1.34 3.51
CA PRO A 23 -5.79 1.35 2.57
C PRO A 23 -4.53 0.71 3.16
N GLY A 24 -3.85 -0.11 2.35
CA GLY A 24 -2.67 -0.86 2.78
C GLY A 24 -2.99 -2.25 3.34
N TRP A 25 -4.19 -2.48 3.86
CA TRP A 25 -4.59 -3.80 4.30
C TRP A 25 -5.13 -4.61 3.12
N CYS A 26 -4.20 -5.28 2.45
CA CYS A 26 -4.45 -6.09 1.27
C CYS A 26 -3.48 -7.27 1.28
N ARG A 27 -4.01 -8.49 1.15
CA ARG A 27 -3.22 -9.74 1.18
C ARG A 27 -3.58 -10.63 0.00
N ARG A 28 -2.67 -11.53 -0.33
CA ARG A 28 -2.80 -12.45 -1.45
C ARG A 28 -2.98 -13.89 -0.98
N GLY A 29 -3.72 -14.66 -1.79
CA GLY A 29 -3.84 -16.10 -1.73
C GLY A 29 -3.72 -16.72 -3.12
N LEU A 30 -3.85 -18.05 -3.19
CA LEU A 30 -3.94 -18.77 -4.46
C LEU A 30 -5.33 -18.61 -5.10
N ASP A 31 -6.34 -18.44 -4.26
CA ASP A 31 -7.75 -18.30 -4.61
C ASP A 31 -8.45 -17.28 -3.69
N GLU A 32 -9.75 -17.10 -3.85
CA GLU A 32 -10.57 -16.17 -3.06
C GLU A 32 -10.55 -16.55 -1.57
N ALA A 33 -10.72 -17.82 -1.23
CA ALA A 33 -10.80 -18.28 0.15
C ALA A 33 -9.48 -18.01 0.88
N SER A 34 -8.35 -18.45 0.33
CA SER A 34 -7.04 -18.24 0.91
C SER A 34 -6.61 -16.77 0.96
N ALA A 35 -7.07 -15.93 0.01
CA ALA A 35 -6.82 -14.49 0.06
C ALA A 35 -7.59 -13.81 1.21
N LEU A 36 -8.85 -14.20 1.44
CA LEU A 36 -9.68 -13.69 2.54
C LEU A 36 -9.13 -14.15 3.90
N GLU A 37 -8.71 -15.42 4.03
CA GLU A 37 -8.05 -15.95 5.21
C GLU A 37 -6.75 -15.20 5.50
N ALA A 38 -5.87 -15.03 4.52
CA ALA A 38 -4.63 -14.27 4.67
C ALA A 38 -4.88 -12.80 5.06
N LEU A 39 -5.97 -12.20 4.58
CA LEU A 39 -6.38 -10.86 5.01
C LEU A 39 -6.72 -10.86 6.50
N VAL A 40 -7.56 -11.79 6.98
CA VAL A 40 -7.93 -11.92 8.39
C VAL A 40 -6.70 -12.19 9.27
N ASP A 41 -5.84 -13.13 8.87
CA ASP A 41 -4.63 -13.50 9.61
C ASP A 41 -3.66 -12.33 9.78
N SER A 42 -3.65 -11.40 8.81
CA SER A 42 -2.84 -10.18 8.89
C SER A 42 -3.46 -9.06 9.73
N ALA A 43 -4.74 -9.16 10.12
CA ALA A 43 -5.43 -8.10 10.86
C ALA A 43 -4.76 -7.69 12.19
N PRO A 44 -4.20 -8.63 13.01
CA PRO A 44 -3.45 -8.24 14.21
C PRO A 44 -2.22 -7.39 13.90
N ARG A 45 -1.52 -7.70 12.79
CA ARG A 45 -0.32 -6.98 12.34
C ARG A 45 -0.68 -5.58 11.87
N TYR A 46 -1.72 -5.46 11.05
CA TYR A 46 -2.24 -4.16 10.59
C TYR A 46 -2.74 -3.31 11.76
N ALA A 47 -3.45 -3.90 12.74
CA ALA A 47 -3.88 -3.21 13.95
C ALA A 47 -2.69 -2.68 14.79
N ARG A 48 -1.60 -3.47 14.90
CA ARG A 48 -0.37 -3.05 15.55
C ARG A 48 0.22 -1.82 14.87
N ASP A 49 0.26 -1.81 13.54
CA ASP A 49 0.87 -0.73 12.76
C ASP A 49 0.04 0.54 12.78
N LEU A 50 -1.28 0.44 12.97
CA LEU A 50 -2.18 1.57 13.21
C LEU A 50 -2.24 2.04 14.69
N ARG A 51 -1.49 1.44 15.60
CA ARG A 51 -1.55 1.82 17.02
C ARG A 51 -1.22 3.31 17.21
N GLY A 52 -2.00 3.98 18.05
CA GLY A 52 -1.88 5.42 18.33
C GLY A 52 -2.54 6.34 17.32
N THR A 53 -3.10 5.83 16.21
CA THR A 53 -3.76 6.66 15.18
C THR A 53 -5.17 7.12 15.53
N ARG A 54 -5.82 6.47 16.50
CA ARG A 54 -7.24 6.69 16.87
C ARG A 54 -8.24 6.46 15.73
N LEU A 55 -7.85 5.71 14.69
CA LEU A 55 -8.72 5.44 13.52
C LEU A 55 -9.82 4.40 13.78
N GLY A 56 -9.78 3.70 14.91
CA GLY A 56 -10.83 2.75 15.30
C GLY A 56 -10.85 1.45 14.50
N PHE A 57 -9.69 0.96 14.03
CA PHE A 57 -9.63 -0.33 13.33
C PHE A 57 -10.06 -1.47 14.24
N THR A 58 -11.11 -2.18 13.82
CA THR A 58 -11.61 -3.37 14.50
C THR A 58 -11.17 -4.60 13.73
N ARG A 59 -10.45 -5.52 14.39
CA ARG A 59 -9.95 -6.75 13.78
C ARG A 59 -11.08 -7.74 13.51
N PRO A 60 -11.33 -8.16 12.27
CA PRO A 60 -12.21 -9.30 12.01
C PRO A 60 -11.58 -10.57 12.59
N ARG A 61 -12.44 -11.49 13.04
CA ARG A 61 -12.00 -12.76 13.65
C ARG A 61 -12.03 -13.93 12.69
N ALA A 62 -12.76 -13.79 11.58
CA ALA A 62 -12.96 -14.84 10.58
C ALA A 62 -13.32 -14.21 9.22
N ALA A 63 -13.14 -14.95 8.14
CA ALA A 63 -13.53 -14.52 6.78
C ALA A 63 -15.02 -14.17 6.68
N SER A 64 -15.90 -14.80 7.49
CA SER A 64 -17.34 -14.46 7.57
C SER A 64 -17.62 -13.04 8.06
N SER A 65 -16.65 -12.37 8.68
CA SER A 65 -16.72 -10.95 9.07
C SER A 65 -16.37 -9.99 7.92
N LEU A 66 -15.95 -10.53 6.77
CA LEU A 66 -15.67 -9.77 5.56
C LEU A 66 -16.88 -9.82 4.62
N GLU A 67 -17.09 -8.76 3.86
CA GLU A 67 -18.12 -8.67 2.82
C GLU A 67 -17.46 -8.33 1.48
N VAL A 68 -17.44 -9.30 0.56
CA VAL A 68 -16.91 -9.09 -0.78
C VAL A 68 -17.93 -8.32 -1.61
N VAL A 69 -17.65 -7.05 -1.87
CA VAL A 69 -18.55 -6.16 -2.62
C VAL A 69 -18.17 -6.01 -4.09
N GLU A 70 -16.95 -6.38 -4.47
CA GLU A 70 -16.50 -6.28 -5.87
C GLU A 70 -15.45 -7.37 -6.19
N ARG A 71 -15.54 -7.91 -7.43
CA ARG A 71 -14.54 -8.81 -8.00
C ARG A 71 -13.99 -8.20 -9.27
N LEU A 72 -12.67 -7.99 -9.30
CA LEU A 72 -11.95 -7.37 -10.39
C LEU A 72 -11.11 -8.41 -11.13
N LYS A 73 -11.10 -8.35 -12.44
CA LYS A 73 -10.17 -9.16 -13.24
C LYS A 73 -8.76 -8.60 -13.11
N GLY A 74 -7.88 -9.40 -12.53
CA GLY A 74 -6.45 -9.12 -12.42
C GLY A 74 -5.71 -9.20 -13.77
N ASP A 75 -4.41 -8.94 -13.74
CA ASP A 75 -3.52 -9.01 -14.91
C ASP A 75 -2.16 -9.60 -14.53
N ALA A 76 -1.17 -9.45 -15.41
CA ALA A 76 0.19 -9.92 -15.18
C ALA A 76 0.83 -9.34 -13.90
N THR A 77 0.48 -8.10 -13.51
CA THR A 77 0.96 -7.48 -12.27
C THR A 77 0.37 -8.16 -11.04
N THR A 78 -0.92 -8.51 -11.09
CA THR A 78 -1.58 -9.33 -10.06
C THR A 78 -0.87 -10.67 -9.89
N ASP A 79 -0.59 -11.35 -11.01
CA ASP A 79 0.08 -12.65 -11.02
C ASP A 79 1.56 -12.56 -10.63
N PHE A 80 2.21 -11.44 -10.88
CA PHE A 80 3.55 -11.16 -10.38
C PHE A 80 3.57 -11.01 -8.86
N GLY A 81 2.50 -10.47 -8.26
CA GLY A 81 2.33 -10.39 -6.81
C GLY A 81 2.13 -8.99 -6.26
N ALA A 82 1.60 -8.09 -7.06
CA ALA A 82 1.20 -6.75 -6.63
C ALA A 82 -0.25 -6.48 -7.04
N PRO A 83 -1.10 -5.89 -6.14
CA PRO A 83 -2.47 -5.51 -6.50
C PRO A 83 -2.43 -4.34 -7.50
N ALA A 84 -3.07 -4.49 -8.66
CA ALA A 84 -2.94 -3.55 -9.79
C ALA A 84 -4.27 -2.90 -10.20
N LYS A 85 -5.37 -3.32 -9.59
CA LYS A 85 -6.71 -2.86 -9.98
C LYS A 85 -7.28 -1.88 -8.96
N SER A 86 -7.92 -0.85 -9.49
CA SER A 86 -8.64 0.15 -8.70
C SER A 86 -10.10 -0.30 -8.57
N PRO A 87 -10.61 -0.57 -7.35
CA PRO A 87 -12.02 -0.86 -7.16
C PRO A 87 -12.90 0.35 -7.51
N SER A 88 -14.18 0.11 -7.80
CA SER A 88 -15.14 1.15 -8.19
C SER A 88 -15.26 2.25 -7.12
N ALA A 89 -15.16 1.87 -5.85
CA ALA A 89 -15.16 2.80 -4.71
C ALA A 89 -14.03 3.85 -4.76
N ASP A 90 -12.95 3.59 -5.49
CA ASP A 90 -11.87 4.57 -5.64
C ASP A 90 -12.24 5.76 -6.55
N ARG A 91 -13.37 5.69 -7.26
CA ARG A 91 -13.90 6.80 -8.08
C ARG A 91 -14.64 7.84 -7.25
N GLU A 92 -15.02 7.48 -6.02
CA GLU A 92 -15.68 8.41 -5.12
C GLU A 92 -14.78 9.60 -4.78
N PRO A 93 -15.30 10.82 -4.73
CA PRO A 93 -14.56 12.00 -4.33
C PRO A 93 -13.90 11.81 -2.96
N VAL A 94 -12.73 12.40 -2.78
CA VAL A 94 -12.04 12.43 -1.50
C VAL A 94 -12.51 13.65 -0.71
N ARG A 95 -13.24 13.42 0.37
CA ARG A 95 -13.67 14.48 1.29
C ARG A 95 -12.52 14.89 2.21
N PRO A 96 -12.55 16.08 2.83
CA PRO A 96 -11.50 16.50 3.78
C PRO A 96 -11.28 15.52 4.94
N SER A 97 -12.33 14.82 5.40
CA SER A 97 -12.22 13.77 6.41
C SER A 97 -11.47 12.54 5.90
N ASP A 98 -11.73 12.15 4.64
CA ASP A 98 -11.05 11.03 3.99
C ASP A 98 -9.58 11.34 3.80
N LEU A 99 -9.24 12.57 3.37
CA LEU A 99 -7.86 13.02 3.19
C LEU A 99 -7.06 12.91 4.49
N ARG A 100 -7.57 13.47 5.60
CA ARG A 100 -6.92 13.36 6.91
C ARG A 100 -6.73 11.92 7.36
N ARG A 101 -7.73 11.06 7.08
CA ARG A 101 -7.65 9.63 7.37
C ARG A 101 -6.55 8.95 6.55
N PHE A 102 -6.47 9.25 5.26
CA PHE A 102 -5.45 8.71 4.35
C PHE A 102 -4.04 9.13 4.73
N GLU A 103 -3.83 10.40 5.05
CA GLU A 103 -2.55 10.90 5.56
C GLU A 103 -2.14 10.16 6.84
N THR A 104 -3.09 9.94 7.76
CA THR A 104 -2.84 9.21 9.00
C THR A 104 -2.42 7.76 8.73
N ILE A 105 -3.09 7.07 7.78
CA ILE A 105 -2.74 5.71 7.38
C ILE A 105 -1.36 5.66 6.72
N LEU A 106 -1.08 6.57 5.79
CA LEU A 106 0.23 6.65 5.12
C LEU A 106 1.36 6.84 6.13
N ARG A 107 1.22 7.81 7.04
CA ARG A 107 2.22 8.03 8.10
C ARG A 107 2.39 6.81 9.02
N ALA A 108 1.31 6.08 9.31
CA ALA A 108 1.38 4.85 10.10
C ALA A 108 2.12 3.74 9.34
N SER A 109 1.86 3.58 8.03
CA SER A 109 2.53 2.61 7.17
C SER A 109 4.02 2.90 7.06
N TRP A 110 4.42 4.16 6.91
CA TRP A 110 5.82 4.56 6.89
C TRP A 110 6.51 4.33 8.23
N ARG A 111 5.87 4.65 9.35
CA ARG A 111 6.44 4.32 10.68
C ARG A 111 6.64 2.81 10.86
N ALA A 112 5.74 1.98 10.32
CA ALA A 112 5.91 0.54 10.35
C ALA A 112 7.14 0.10 9.52
N PHE A 113 7.31 0.67 8.34
CA PHE A 113 8.47 0.43 7.47
C PHE A 113 9.77 0.86 8.15
N ASP A 114 9.84 2.11 8.65
CA ASP A 114 11.03 2.65 9.32
C ASP A 114 11.42 1.81 10.54
N ARG A 115 10.43 1.37 11.31
CA ARG A 115 10.65 0.48 12.46
C ARG A 115 11.24 -0.87 12.02
N ALA A 116 10.71 -1.46 10.95
CA ALA A 116 11.20 -2.73 10.43
C ALA A 116 12.64 -2.59 9.90
N VAL A 117 12.93 -1.52 9.17
CA VAL A 117 14.29 -1.22 8.69
C VAL A 117 15.24 -1.08 9.87
N LYS A 118 14.92 -0.23 10.85
CA LYS A 118 15.77 0.00 12.03
C LYS A 118 16.02 -1.28 12.83
N GLN A 119 15.04 -2.17 12.96
CA GLN A 119 15.20 -3.43 13.68
C GLN A 119 16.04 -4.45 12.92
N ALA A 120 16.16 -4.31 11.61
CA ALA A 120 16.94 -5.18 10.72
C ALA A 120 18.35 -4.65 10.43
N GLU A 121 18.70 -3.42 10.86
CA GLU A 121 20.04 -2.85 10.69
C GLU A 121 21.13 -3.78 11.22
N GLY A 122 22.19 -3.96 10.44
CA GLY A 122 23.30 -4.85 10.77
C GLY A 122 22.98 -6.35 10.68
N ARG A 123 21.75 -6.75 10.33
CA ARG A 123 21.34 -8.14 10.18
C ARG A 123 21.31 -8.57 8.72
N LYS A 124 21.74 -9.79 8.46
CA LYS A 124 21.55 -10.41 7.15
C LYS A 124 20.13 -10.96 7.05
N LEU A 125 19.33 -10.43 6.14
CA LEU A 125 17.98 -10.93 5.88
C LEU A 125 18.03 -12.36 5.32
N ARG A 126 17.22 -13.27 5.86
CA ARG A 126 17.06 -14.62 5.31
C ARG A 126 16.61 -14.56 3.86
N LYS A 127 17.06 -15.50 3.05
CA LYS A 127 16.57 -15.63 1.68
C LYS A 127 15.07 -15.97 1.70
N GLY A 128 14.33 -15.41 0.75
CA GLY A 128 12.91 -15.75 0.59
C GLY A 128 12.73 -17.22 0.15
N PRO A 129 11.49 -17.74 0.16
CA PRO A 129 11.18 -19.15 -0.12
C PRO A 129 11.71 -19.70 -1.45
N ARG A 130 12.05 -18.82 -2.39
CA ARG A 130 12.65 -19.18 -3.69
C ARG A 130 14.16 -18.98 -3.76
N GLY A 131 14.82 -18.88 -2.61
CA GLY A 131 16.27 -18.70 -2.53
C GLY A 131 16.80 -17.32 -2.90
N GLY A 132 15.92 -16.37 -3.27
CA GLY A 132 16.22 -14.99 -3.60
C GLY A 132 15.77 -13.99 -2.54
N GLY A 133 15.82 -12.74 -2.86
CA GLY A 133 15.37 -11.61 -2.03
C GLY A 133 16.41 -10.49 -2.02
N ARG A 134 15.93 -9.25 -1.96
CA ARG A 134 16.79 -8.06 -1.85
C ARG A 134 17.47 -8.03 -0.48
N SER A 135 18.63 -7.37 -0.40
CA SER A 135 19.22 -6.91 0.87
C SER A 135 18.30 -5.86 1.52
N LEU A 136 18.59 -5.47 2.74
CA LEU A 136 17.85 -4.41 3.43
C LEU A 136 17.88 -3.10 2.62
N ASP A 137 19.08 -2.65 2.22
CA ASP A 137 19.27 -1.44 1.41
C ASP A 137 18.53 -1.56 0.07
N GLY A 138 18.61 -2.72 -0.59
CA GLY A 138 17.89 -2.97 -1.84
C GLY A 138 16.35 -2.99 -1.69
N ILE A 139 15.82 -3.24 -0.49
CA ILE A 139 14.38 -3.06 -0.19
C ILE A 139 14.07 -1.58 -0.03
N VAL A 140 14.91 -0.83 0.69
CA VAL A 140 14.73 0.63 0.89
C VAL A 140 14.75 1.35 -0.46
N ASP A 141 15.76 1.09 -1.28
CA ASP A 141 15.87 1.68 -2.64
C ASP A 141 14.68 1.33 -3.51
N HIS A 142 14.20 0.08 -3.43
CA HIS A 142 13.02 -0.36 -4.17
C HIS A 142 11.76 0.38 -3.74
N VAL A 143 11.55 0.58 -2.45
CA VAL A 143 10.38 1.32 -1.93
C VAL A 143 10.45 2.77 -2.37
N MET A 144 11.60 3.42 -2.26
CA MET A 144 11.80 4.80 -2.73
C MET A 144 11.55 4.94 -4.23
N GLY A 145 12.11 4.05 -5.05
CA GLY A 145 11.90 4.07 -6.50
C GLY A 145 10.44 3.82 -6.90
N ALA A 146 9.74 2.95 -6.17
CA ALA A 146 8.32 2.71 -6.40
C ALA A 146 7.46 3.92 -6.03
N ASP A 147 7.73 4.57 -4.90
CA ASP A 147 7.03 5.79 -4.46
C ASP A 147 7.17 6.92 -5.49
N ALA A 148 8.36 7.06 -6.09
CA ALA A 148 8.58 7.99 -7.22
C ALA A 148 7.72 7.63 -8.44
N GLY A 149 7.67 6.35 -8.80
CA GLY A 149 6.82 5.85 -9.88
C GLY A 149 5.33 6.09 -9.61
N TYR A 150 4.89 5.95 -8.37
CA TYR A 150 3.51 6.22 -7.96
C TYR A 150 3.16 7.71 -8.04
N LEU A 151 4.07 8.61 -7.62
CA LEU A 151 3.91 10.06 -7.79
C LEU A 151 3.76 10.42 -9.26
N ASN A 152 4.59 9.85 -10.14
CA ASN A 152 4.45 10.06 -11.60
C ASN A 152 3.10 9.56 -12.12
N SER A 153 2.62 8.42 -11.63
CA SER A 153 1.33 7.84 -12.01
C SER A 153 0.14 8.69 -11.52
N LEU A 154 0.28 9.35 -10.37
CA LEU A 154 -0.68 10.35 -9.89
C LEU A 154 -0.64 11.62 -10.74
N GLY A 155 0.50 11.92 -11.36
CA GLY A 155 0.74 13.14 -12.14
C GLY A 155 1.41 14.25 -11.33
N TRP A 156 1.98 13.92 -10.19
CA TRP A 156 2.78 14.83 -9.36
C TRP A 156 4.25 14.66 -9.69
N ARG A 157 4.90 15.73 -10.14
CA ARG A 157 6.33 15.71 -10.49
C ARG A 157 7.13 16.34 -9.37
N ARG A 158 8.18 15.64 -8.97
CA ARG A 158 9.19 16.13 -8.06
C ARG A 158 10.55 16.15 -8.76
N ARG A 159 11.38 17.15 -8.47
CA ARG A 159 12.81 17.10 -8.83
C ARG A 159 13.53 16.19 -7.83
N TRP A 160 14.34 15.29 -8.35
CA TRP A 160 15.28 14.47 -7.58
C TRP A 160 16.58 15.24 -7.41
N GLU A 161 17.19 15.19 -6.24
CA GLU A 161 18.51 15.72 -5.99
C GLU A 161 19.47 14.53 -5.90
N GLU A 162 20.44 14.43 -6.85
CA GLU A 162 21.32 13.27 -7.01
C GLU A 162 22.29 13.08 -5.81
N GLU A 163 22.56 14.13 -5.03
CA GLU A 163 23.53 14.12 -3.92
C GLU A 163 22.85 14.16 -2.53
N ALA A 164 21.54 13.92 -2.44
CA ALA A 164 20.83 13.99 -1.18
C ALA A 164 21.10 12.77 -0.28
N ASP A 165 21.17 13.00 1.03
CA ASP A 165 21.16 11.91 2.01
C ASP A 165 19.91 11.02 1.82
N PRO A 166 20.04 9.68 1.83
CA PRO A 166 18.91 8.77 1.59
C PRO A 166 17.75 8.99 2.56
N GLY A 167 18.01 9.33 3.81
CA GLY A 167 16.98 9.60 4.81
C GLY A 167 16.22 10.90 4.53
N GLU A 168 16.94 11.95 4.12
CA GLU A 168 16.33 13.21 3.69
C GLU A 168 15.52 13.03 2.41
N GLU A 169 16.02 12.23 1.46
CA GLU A 169 15.34 11.95 0.21
C GLU A 169 14.04 11.18 0.45
N LEU A 170 14.05 10.21 1.36
CA LEU A 170 12.86 9.49 1.79
C LEU A 170 11.82 10.44 2.44
N ALA A 171 12.26 11.34 3.31
CA ALA A 171 11.39 12.33 3.94
C ALA A 171 10.76 13.28 2.91
N ARG A 172 11.57 13.78 1.95
CA ARG A 172 11.09 14.63 0.85
C ARG A 172 10.08 13.90 -0.04
N THR A 173 10.34 12.63 -0.35
CA THR A 173 9.41 11.80 -1.15
C THR A 173 8.07 11.63 -0.45
N ARG A 174 8.08 11.35 0.85
CA ARG A 174 6.85 11.23 1.66
C ARG A 174 6.07 12.53 1.75
N ASN A 175 6.74 13.67 1.87
CA ASN A 175 6.10 14.98 1.82
C ASN A 175 5.45 15.22 0.44
N ALA A 176 6.16 14.93 -0.65
CA ALA A 176 5.62 15.03 -1.99
C ALA A 176 4.40 14.10 -2.22
N ILE A 177 4.36 12.92 -1.60
CA ILE A 177 3.21 12.01 -1.63
C ILE A 177 1.99 12.67 -0.97
N LEU A 178 2.17 13.31 0.19
CA LEU A 178 1.07 13.99 0.89
C LEU A 178 0.59 15.22 0.12
N GLU A 179 1.49 16.03 -0.40
CA GLU A 179 1.19 17.20 -1.24
C GLU A 179 0.45 16.78 -2.52
N GLY A 180 0.98 15.79 -3.25
CA GLY A 180 0.36 15.27 -4.47
C GLY A 180 -1.02 14.65 -4.20
N LEU A 181 -1.18 13.95 -3.08
CA LEU A 181 -2.48 13.42 -2.65
C LEU A 181 -3.48 14.55 -2.41
N ALA A 182 -3.09 15.59 -1.68
CA ALA A 182 -3.94 16.76 -1.40
C ALA A 182 -4.33 17.48 -2.69
N ALA A 183 -3.37 17.76 -3.58
CA ALA A 183 -3.61 18.39 -4.88
C ALA A 183 -4.55 17.54 -5.76
N SER A 184 -4.37 16.22 -5.78
CA SER A 184 -5.24 15.31 -6.54
C SER A 184 -6.65 15.26 -5.95
N ALA A 185 -6.78 15.24 -4.63
CA ALA A 185 -8.06 15.26 -3.93
C ALA A 185 -8.79 16.60 -4.12
N GLY A 186 -8.05 17.72 -4.20
CA GLY A 186 -8.56 19.06 -4.49
C GLY A 186 -8.92 19.31 -5.96
N GLY A 187 -8.63 18.34 -6.86
CA GLY A 187 -8.92 18.48 -8.29
C GLY A 187 -7.90 19.30 -9.08
N GLU A 188 -6.76 19.65 -8.47
CA GLU A 188 -5.69 20.42 -9.13
C GLU A 188 -4.93 19.59 -10.18
N ILE A 189 -4.99 18.27 -10.06
CA ILE A 189 -4.35 17.33 -10.98
C ILE A 189 -5.37 16.84 -12.01
N PRO A 190 -5.26 17.19 -13.31
CA PRO A 190 -6.18 16.71 -14.35
C PRO A 190 -6.16 15.17 -14.43
N ARG A 191 -7.33 14.57 -14.72
CA ARG A 191 -7.49 13.11 -14.87
C ARG A 191 -6.65 12.49 -15.99
N ARG A 192 -6.25 13.28 -16.97
CA ARG A 192 -5.40 12.86 -18.08
C ARG A 192 -4.15 13.70 -18.16
N GLY A 193 -3.04 13.04 -18.42
CA GLY A 193 -1.77 13.72 -18.69
C GLY A 193 -1.74 14.38 -20.08
N PRO A 194 -0.70 15.19 -20.37
CA PRO A 194 -0.58 15.93 -21.64
C PRO A 194 -0.60 15.02 -22.88
N ARG A 195 -0.17 13.76 -22.74
CA ARG A 195 -0.16 12.74 -23.80
C ARG A 195 -1.38 11.81 -23.75
N GLY A 196 -2.46 12.19 -23.04
CA GLY A 196 -3.70 11.42 -22.95
C GLY A 196 -3.70 10.27 -21.94
N GLY A 197 -2.58 9.92 -21.33
CA GLY A 197 -2.49 8.84 -20.33
C GLY A 197 -3.39 9.13 -19.11
N VAL A 198 -4.10 8.11 -18.64
CA VAL A 198 -4.96 8.21 -17.46
C VAL A 198 -4.10 8.21 -16.20
N ARG A 199 -4.32 9.20 -15.35
CA ARG A 199 -3.65 9.30 -14.04
C ARG A 199 -4.38 8.50 -12.98
N TRP A 200 -3.65 8.09 -11.97
CA TRP A 200 -4.23 7.36 -10.85
C TRP A 200 -5.22 8.23 -10.07
N LEU A 201 -6.23 7.55 -9.54
CA LEU A 201 -7.17 8.14 -8.61
C LEU A 201 -6.51 8.33 -7.24
N PRO A 202 -6.84 9.38 -6.48
CA PRO A 202 -6.24 9.63 -5.18
C PRO A 202 -6.46 8.47 -4.19
N ARG A 203 -7.64 7.83 -4.18
CA ARG A 203 -7.93 6.65 -3.32
C ARG A 203 -7.07 5.45 -3.72
N TYR A 204 -6.94 5.17 -5.02
CA TYR A 204 -6.07 4.09 -5.51
C TYR A 204 -4.60 4.36 -5.19
N PHE A 205 -4.15 5.60 -5.36
CA PHE A 205 -2.79 6.01 -5.01
C PHE A 205 -2.47 5.70 -3.54
N VAL A 206 -3.35 6.07 -2.61
CA VAL A 206 -3.18 5.77 -1.18
C VAL A 206 -3.11 4.27 -0.92
N ARG A 207 -3.98 3.45 -1.58
CA ARG A 207 -3.93 1.99 -1.46
C ARG A 207 -2.57 1.44 -1.86
N ARG A 208 -2.04 1.92 -2.97
CA ARG A 208 -0.77 1.43 -3.51
C ARG A 208 0.41 1.81 -2.63
N VAL A 209 0.51 3.06 -2.23
CA VAL A 209 1.60 3.55 -1.36
C VAL A 209 1.56 2.86 0.01
N ALA A 210 0.40 2.83 0.67
CA ALA A 210 0.27 2.19 1.98
C ALA A 210 0.54 0.68 1.93
N TRP A 211 -0.01 -0.02 0.91
CA TRP A 211 0.22 -1.45 0.74
C TRP A 211 1.70 -1.76 0.52
N HIS A 212 2.37 -1.02 -0.35
CA HIS A 212 3.77 -1.28 -0.69
C HIS A 212 4.69 -1.07 0.51
N ALA A 213 4.49 0.00 1.27
CA ALA A 213 5.24 0.25 2.50
C ALA A 213 5.02 -0.86 3.55
N LEU A 214 3.77 -1.30 3.76
CA LEU A 214 3.44 -2.36 4.71
C LEU A 214 3.90 -3.74 4.24
N ASP A 215 3.76 -4.07 2.96
CA ASP A 215 4.20 -5.36 2.41
C ASP A 215 5.71 -5.55 2.60
N HIS A 216 6.49 -4.50 2.34
CA HIS A 216 7.94 -4.54 2.56
C HIS A 216 8.34 -4.42 4.04
N ALA A 217 7.60 -3.68 4.88
CA ALA A 217 7.80 -3.70 6.31
C ALA A 217 7.66 -5.14 6.86
N TRP A 218 6.61 -5.82 6.45
CA TRP A 218 6.34 -7.18 6.88
C TRP A 218 7.29 -8.20 6.25
N GLU A 219 7.75 -7.99 5.00
CA GLU A 219 8.82 -8.77 4.40
C GLU A 219 10.11 -8.70 5.23
N ILE A 220 10.52 -7.49 5.63
CA ILE A 220 11.72 -7.28 6.45
C ILE A 220 11.57 -8.00 7.80
N GLU A 221 10.45 -7.79 8.50
CA GLU A 221 10.18 -8.46 9.79
C GLU A 221 10.24 -9.98 9.65
N ASP A 222 9.58 -10.57 8.64
CA ASP A 222 9.54 -12.02 8.41
C ASP A 222 10.89 -12.61 8.04
N ARG A 223 11.78 -11.81 7.44
CA ARG A 223 13.12 -12.24 7.02
C ARG A 223 14.23 -11.94 8.03
N SER A 224 13.94 -11.16 9.07
CA SER A 224 14.89 -10.76 10.13
C SER A 224 14.82 -11.67 11.35
N GLY A 225 13.73 -12.42 11.54
CA GLY A 225 13.43 -13.28 12.67
C GLY A 225 14.03 -14.69 12.60
#